data_5b60777a97c1a3c2b7b1d3aea7d6f3d4
#
_entry.id   5b60777a97c1a3c2b7b1d3aea7d6f3d4
#
_cell.length_a   1.000
_cell.length_b   1.000
_cell.length_c   1.000
_cell.angle_alpha   90.00
_cell.angle_beta   90.00
_cell.angle_gamma   90.00
#
_symmetry.space_group_name_H-M   'P 1'
#
loop_
_entity.id
_entity.type
_entity.pdbx_description
1 polymer ?
#
loop_
_entity_poly.entity_id
_entity_poly.type
_entity_poly.pdbx_seq_one_letter_code
_entity_poly.pdbx_strand_id
1 'polypeptide(L)'
;MSALSILDISAVRACARLPRALRLRATATTSWNPDAIDDIRRDFPDIAKPGYLTVDEVALKGRFKALIDELESDAFSEILGEKFGIDLVSCPRLTTIMRRSQLKYGSIHTDGPSKVLTLLVYMNDAWDAPAAGRLRVLYDGRNYEPFAVEVPPTMGTMFAFLRADNSWHGHEPFEGERRVVQVAWLKDASELERKRKRNRTAQFLKGIFGR
;
A
#
# COMPACT_ATOMS: atom_id res chain seq x y z
N MET A 1 -6.82 24.07 10.74
CA MET A 1 -7.09 22.66 10.41
C MET A 1 -7.07 22.57 8.90
N SER A 2 -5.99 22.06 8.31
CA SER A 2 -5.91 21.84 6.87
C SER A 2 -6.91 20.73 6.54
N ALA A 3 -7.95 21.05 5.79
CA ALA A 3 -8.90 20.07 5.30
C ALA A 3 -8.10 19.07 4.44
N LEU A 4 -8.17 17.78 4.75
CA LEU A 4 -7.69 16.74 3.87
C LEU A 4 -8.41 16.89 2.54
N SER A 5 -7.70 17.38 1.52
CA SER A 5 -8.33 17.86 0.28
C SER A 5 -8.28 16.83 -0.85
N ILE A 6 -7.54 15.77 -0.66
CA ILE A 6 -7.28 14.73 -1.68
C ILE A 6 -8.08 13.47 -1.37
N LEU A 7 -8.12 13.05 -0.10
CA LEU A 7 -8.85 11.87 0.33
C LEU A 7 -10.29 12.21 0.67
N ASP A 8 -11.24 11.43 0.17
CA ASP A 8 -12.62 11.45 0.65
C ASP A 8 -12.71 10.69 1.99
N ILE A 9 -12.53 11.42 3.07
CA ILE A 9 -12.56 10.88 4.43
C ILE A 9 -13.92 10.29 4.79
N SER A 10 -15.01 10.85 4.24
CA SER A 10 -16.35 10.30 4.46
C SER A 10 -16.47 8.90 3.89
N ALA A 11 -15.97 8.70 2.67
CA ALA A 11 -15.92 7.37 2.06
C ALA A 11 -15.00 6.42 2.82
N VAL A 12 -13.84 6.86 3.31
CA VAL A 12 -12.95 6.04 4.16
C VAL A 12 -13.66 5.62 5.44
N ARG A 13 -14.36 6.53 6.12
CA ARG A 13 -15.13 6.21 7.34
C ARG A 13 -16.31 5.28 7.06
N ALA A 14 -17.04 5.49 5.97
CA ALA A 14 -18.24 4.75 5.61
C ALA A 14 -17.96 3.35 5.07
N CYS A 15 -16.76 3.08 4.52
CA CYS A 15 -16.49 1.79 3.88
C CYS A 15 -16.63 0.62 4.85
N ALA A 16 -17.32 -0.44 4.38
CA ALA A 16 -17.57 -1.62 5.18
C ALA A 16 -16.27 -2.40 5.48
N ARG A 17 -16.20 -3.01 6.65
CA ARG A 17 -15.19 -4.03 6.93
C ARG A 17 -15.56 -5.31 6.19
N LEU A 18 -14.55 -6.02 5.70
CA LEU A 18 -14.77 -7.34 5.15
C LEU A 18 -15.29 -8.30 6.23
N PRO A 19 -16.07 -9.33 5.85
CA PRO A 19 -16.66 -10.26 6.80
C PRO A 19 -15.63 -10.90 7.74
N ARG A 20 -15.96 -10.99 9.04
CA ARG A 20 -15.08 -11.61 10.06
C ARG A 20 -14.73 -13.07 9.77
N ALA A 21 -15.57 -13.78 9.01
CA ALA A 21 -15.31 -15.15 8.59
C ALA A 21 -13.97 -15.36 7.87
N LEU A 22 -13.41 -14.29 7.29
CA LEU A 22 -12.11 -14.31 6.61
C LEU A 22 -10.91 -14.25 7.56
N ARG A 23 -11.12 -14.16 8.87
CA ARG A 23 -10.06 -13.98 9.89
C ARG A 23 -9.13 -12.79 9.60
N LEU A 24 -9.44 -11.97 8.60
CA LEU A 24 -8.72 -10.79 8.19
C LEU A 24 -9.57 -9.56 8.51
N ARG A 25 -9.04 -8.65 9.33
CA ARG A 25 -9.66 -7.34 9.53
C ARG A 25 -9.16 -6.41 8.44
N ALA A 26 -9.94 -6.26 7.39
CA ALA A 26 -9.60 -5.47 6.22
C ALA A 26 -10.75 -4.58 5.77
N THR A 27 -10.45 -3.61 4.94
CA THR A 27 -11.41 -2.71 4.29
C THR A 27 -10.92 -2.34 2.90
N ALA A 28 -11.84 -2.19 1.97
CA ALA A 28 -11.56 -1.69 0.64
C ALA A 28 -12.54 -0.57 0.30
N THR A 29 -12.06 0.47 -0.34
CA THR A 29 -12.89 1.60 -0.77
C THR A 29 -12.23 2.36 -1.92
N THR A 30 -13.04 3.07 -2.70
CA THR A 30 -12.56 4.12 -3.60
C THR A 30 -12.79 5.46 -2.90
N SER A 31 -11.72 6.18 -2.56
CA SER A 31 -11.78 7.27 -1.58
C SER A 31 -10.99 8.48 -2.01
N TRP A 32 -11.26 8.99 -3.22
CA TRP A 32 -10.56 10.14 -3.77
C TRP A 32 -11.51 11.27 -4.07
N ASN A 33 -11.04 12.50 -3.85
CA ASN A 33 -11.69 13.66 -4.44
C ASN A 33 -11.46 13.62 -5.96
N PRO A 34 -12.51 13.55 -6.80
CA PRO A 34 -12.37 13.47 -8.26
C PRO A 34 -11.50 14.58 -8.85
N ASP A 35 -11.58 15.78 -8.31
CA ASP A 35 -10.83 16.95 -8.80
C ASP A 35 -9.32 16.85 -8.59
N ALA A 36 -8.85 15.92 -7.73
CA ALA A 36 -7.45 15.72 -7.46
C ALA A 36 -6.80 14.63 -8.35
N ILE A 37 -7.60 13.80 -9.01
CA ILE A 37 -7.12 12.60 -9.70
C ILE A 37 -6.13 12.94 -10.83
N ASP A 38 -6.47 13.89 -11.69
CA ASP A 38 -5.65 14.24 -12.86
C ASP A 38 -4.31 14.87 -12.43
N ASP A 39 -4.32 15.69 -11.40
CA ASP A 39 -3.13 16.28 -10.85
C ASP A 39 -2.22 15.23 -10.19
N ILE A 40 -2.78 14.29 -9.45
CA ILE A 40 -2.04 13.19 -8.83
C ILE A 40 -1.40 12.30 -9.91
N ARG A 41 -2.15 12.00 -10.97
CA ARG A 41 -1.69 11.22 -12.12
C ARG A 41 -0.49 11.88 -12.80
N ARG A 42 -0.57 13.18 -13.06
CA ARG A 42 0.49 13.98 -13.67
C ARG A 42 1.73 14.07 -12.78
N ASP A 43 1.53 14.19 -11.47
CA ASP A 43 2.60 14.40 -10.50
C ASP A 43 3.19 13.08 -9.96
N PHE A 44 2.64 11.92 -10.38
CA PHE A 44 3.20 10.61 -10.01
C PHE A 44 4.68 10.51 -10.45
N PRO A 45 5.59 10.07 -9.56
CA PRO A 45 7.03 10.12 -9.83
C PRO A 45 7.44 9.17 -10.96
N ASP A 46 8.41 9.60 -11.75
CA ASP A 46 9.03 8.77 -12.79
C ASP A 46 10.03 7.80 -12.16
N ILE A 47 9.58 6.59 -11.85
CA ILE A 47 10.37 5.53 -11.25
C ILE A 47 10.67 4.48 -12.33
N ALA A 48 11.90 4.44 -12.80
CA ALA A 48 12.35 3.43 -13.76
C ALA A 48 12.66 2.08 -13.10
N LYS A 49 13.13 2.09 -11.85
CA LYS A 49 13.54 0.91 -11.10
C LYS A 49 12.33 0.08 -10.66
N PRO A 50 12.30 -1.24 -10.92
CA PRO A 50 11.21 -2.08 -10.47
C PRO A 50 11.26 -2.35 -8.96
N GLY A 51 10.08 -2.59 -8.36
CA GLY A 51 9.89 -2.86 -6.94
C GLY A 51 9.61 -1.61 -6.13
N TYR A 52 9.53 -1.79 -4.82
CA TYR A 52 9.22 -0.72 -3.87
C TYR A 52 10.46 0.12 -3.54
N LEU A 53 10.32 1.43 -3.63
CA LEU A 53 11.25 2.43 -3.14
C LEU A 53 10.64 3.16 -1.96
N THR A 54 11.43 3.56 -0.97
CA THR A 54 10.93 4.43 0.11
C THR A 54 10.72 5.85 -0.42
N VAL A 55 9.83 6.60 0.20
CA VAL A 55 9.57 7.99 -0.18
C VAL A 55 10.83 8.86 -0.15
N ASP A 56 11.80 8.54 0.72
CA ASP A 56 13.09 9.23 0.82
C ASP A 56 13.98 9.02 -0.44
N GLU A 57 13.68 8.03 -1.27
CA GLU A 57 14.43 7.67 -2.46
C GLU A 57 13.81 8.23 -3.75
N VAL A 58 12.68 8.93 -3.62
CA VAL A 58 11.88 9.38 -4.75
C VAL A 58 11.64 10.89 -4.66
N ALA A 59 11.81 11.59 -5.76
CA ALA A 59 11.48 13.01 -5.85
C ALA A 59 9.96 13.18 -5.92
N LEU A 60 9.35 13.59 -4.82
CA LEU A 60 7.92 13.87 -4.72
C LEU A 60 7.63 15.32 -5.06
N LYS A 61 6.53 15.58 -5.79
CA LYS A 61 6.10 16.93 -6.16
C LYS A 61 4.59 17.08 -6.18
N GLY A 62 4.14 18.31 -6.18
CA GLY A 62 2.74 18.72 -6.45
C GLY A 62 1.70 17.98 -5.63
N ARG A 63 0.62 17.58 -6.29
CA ARG A 63 -0.52 16.90 -5.65
C ARG A 63 -0.17 15.48 -5.18
N PHE A 64 0.75 14.80 -5.86
CA PHE A 64 1.20 13.48 -5.38
C PHE A 64 1.95 13.58 -4.05
N LYS A 65 2.82 14.61 -3.88
CA LYS A 65 3.46 14.86 -2.59
C LYS A 65 2.41 15.15 -1.51
N ALA A 66 1.45 16.02 -1.80
CA ALA A 66 0.38 16.34 -0.86
C ALA A 66 -0.43 15.09 -0.45
N LEU A 67 -0.69 14.16 -1.37
CA LEU A 67 -1.30 12.87 -1.06
C LEU A 67 -0.44 12.05 -0.07
N ILE A 68 0.86 11.97 -0.29
CA ILE A 68 1.77 11.26 0.63
C ILE A 68 1.72 11.92 2.02
N ASP A 69 1.77 13.25 2.08
CA ASP A 69 1.68 14.00 3.34
C ASP A 69 0.34 13.72 4.08
N GLU A 70 -0.78 13.63 3.34
CA GLU A 70 -2.09 13.26 3.93
C GLU A 70 -2.08 11.81 4.45
N LEU A 71 -1.57 10.85 3.69
CA LEU A 71 -1.49 9.43 4.07
C LEU A 71 -0.57 9.20 5.29
N GLU A 72 0.46 10.03 5.46
CA GLU A 72 1.40 9.97 6.57
C GLU A 72 0.95 10.83 7.79
N SER A 73 -0.16 11.55 7.69
CA SER A 73 -0.65 12.43 8.76
C SER A 73 -1.17 11.65 9.97
N ASP A 74 -1.10 12.28 11.14
CA ASP A 74 -1.72 11.75 12.36
C ASP A 74 -3.25 11.71 12.23
N ALA A 75 -3.84 12.72 11.58
CA ALA A 75 -5.29 12.75 11.32
C ALA A 75 -5.78 11.56 10.51
N PHE A 76 -5.04 11.13 9.49
CA PHE A 76 -5.39 9.93 8.72
C PHE A 76 -5.16 8.65 9.55
N SER A 77 -4.11 8.61 10.37
CA SER A 77 -3.85 7.50 11.30
C SER A 77 -4.95 7.36 12.34
N GLU A 78 -5.48 8.46 12.87
CA GLU A 78 -6.64 8.46 13.77
C GLU A 78 -7.86 7.83 13.11
N ILE A 79 -8.19 8.25 11.89
CA ILE A 79 -9.35 7.74 11.13
C ILE A 79 -9.24 6.22 10.91
N LEU A 80 -8.08 5.73 10.49
CA LEU A 80 -7.86 4.31 10.33
C LEU A 80 -7.83 3.58 11.69
N GLY A 81 -7.22 4.18 12.69
CA GLY A 81 -7.17 3.66 14.06
C GLY A 81 -8.56 3.43 14.63
N GLU A 82 -9.46 4.41 14.54
CA GLU A 82 -10.88 4.29 14.89
C GLU A 82 -11.54 3.14 14.13
N LYS A 83 -11.30 3.05 12.82
CA LYS A 83 -11.89 2.01 11.99
C LYS A 83 -11.44 0.60 12.39
N PHE A 84 -10.20 0.41 12.75
CA PHE A 84 -9.65 -0.89 13.13
C PHE A 84 -9.70 -1.16 14.64
N GLY A 85 -9.99 -0.14 15.47
CA GLY A 85 -10.04 -0.23 16.93
C GLY A 85 -8.66 -0.42 17.54
N ILE A 86 -7.66 0.33 17.05
CA ILE A 86 -6.26 0.29 17.49
C ILE A 86 -5.66 1.70 17.44
N ASP A 87 -4.64 1.96 18.25
CA ASP A 87 -3.85 3.19 18.14
C ASP A 87 -2.84 3.05 16.98
N LEU A 88 -2.98 3.91 15.97
CA LEU A 88 -2.03 4.03 14.87
C LEU A 88 -1.23 5.32 14.90
N VAL A 89 -1.62 6.31 15.71
CA VAL A 89 -0.93 7.60 15.79
C VAL A 89 0.46 7.42 16.38
N SER A 90 0.58 6.61 17.41
CA SER A 90 1.86 6.27 18.04
C SER A 90 2.77 5.39 17.18
N CYS A 91 2.24 4.77 16.13
CA CYS A 91 2.98 3.85 15.27
C CYS A 91 3.82 4.62 14.22
N PRO A 92 5.13 4.35 14.11
CA PRO A 92 5.94 4.87 13.02
C PRO A 92 5.44 4.37 11.65
N ARG A 93 5.49 5.24 10.66
CA ARG A 93 5.03 4.97 9.30
C ARG A 93 6.20 4.74 8.35
N LEU A 94 6.09 3.72 7.53
CA LEU A 94 7.00 3.46 6.41
C LEU A 94 6.21 3.48 5.12
N THR A 95 6.42 4.52 4.33
CA THR A 95 5.78 4.67 3.02
C THR A 95 6.73 4.27 1.92
N THR A 96 6.22 3.45 1.01
CA THR A 96 6.95 2.97 -0.17
C THR A 96 6.08 3.11 -1.40
N ILE A 97 6.74 3.31 -2.55
CA ILE A 97 6.09 3.52 -3.84
C ILE A 97 6.64 2.50 -4.83
N MET A 98 5.77 1.89 -5.61
CA MET A 98 6.13 1.07 -6.75
C MET A 98 5.44 1.60 -8.01
N ARG A 99 6.19 1.68 -9.12
CA ARG A 99 5.64 1.96 -10.45
C ARG A 99 5.72 0.74 -11.36
N ARG A 100 6.78 -0.06 -11.23
CA ARG A 100 7.02 -1.22 -12.09
C ARG A 100 7.12 -2.50 -11.27
N SER A 101 6.37 -3.51 -11.67
CA SER A 101 6.42 -4.87 -11.13
C SER A 101 7.26 -5.78 -12.04
N GLN A 102 7.76 -6.85 -11.47
CA GLN A 102 8.40 -7.98 -12.15
C GLN A 102 7.78 -9.29 -11.65
N LEU A 103 7.91 -10.37 -12.42
CA LEU A 103 7.32 -11.67 -12.12
C LEU A 103 7.64 -12.22 -10.72
N LYS A 104 8.77 -11.83 -10.14
CA LYS A 104 9.20 -12.25 -8.78
C LYS A 104 8.44 -11.55 -7.64
N TYR A 105 7.65 -10.52 -7.93
CA TYR A 105 6.86 -9.81 -6.92
C TYR A 105 5.46 -10.39 -6.82
N GLY A 106 4.84 -10.24 -5.65
CA GLY A 106 3.47 -10.64 -5.41
C GLY A 106 3.28 -12.07 -4.92
N SER A 107 4.36 -12.78 -4.59
CA SER A 107 4.26 -14.13 -3.99
C SER A 107 3.33 -14.15 -2.78
N ILE A 108 2.68 -15.27 -2.55
CA ILE A 108 1.80 -15.47 -1.38
C ILE A 108 2.60 -15.34 -0.09
N HIS A 109 2.15 -14.48 0.81
CA HIS A 109 2.79 -14.26 2.10
C HIS A 109 1.83 -13.67 3.13
N THR A 110 2.27 -13.64 4.38
CA THR A 110 1.74 -12.74 5.41
C THR A 110 2.74 -11.63 5.65
N ASP A 111 2.27 -10.49 6.08
CA ASP A 111 3.17 -9.39 6.43
C ASP A 111 4.09 -9.74 7.61
N GLY A 112 5.29 -9.17 7.61
CA GLY A 112 6.27 -9.41 8.66
C GLY A 112 5.78 -8.94 10.05
N PRO A 113 6.25 -9.57 11.15
CA PRO A 113 5.72 -9.36 12.51
C PRO A 113 5.93 -7.95 13.06
N SER A 114 6.75 -7.14 12.44
CA SER A 114 6.96 -5.73 12.80
C SER A 114 5.86 -4.78 12.32
N LYS A 115 4.99 -5.22 11.41
CA LYS A 115 3.86 -4.41 10.96
C LYS A 115 2.65 -4.57 11.89
N VAL A 116 1.90 -3.51 12.05
CA VAL A 116 0.61 -3.45 12.74
C VAL A 116 -0.51 -3.44 11.71
N LEU A 117 -0.43 -2.51 10.76
CA LEU A 117 -1.38 -2.35 9.67
C LEU A 117 -0.64 -2.05 8.37
N THR A 118 -1.17 -2.52 7.26
CA THR A 118 -0.73 -2.16 5.91
C THR A 118 -1.90 -1.57 5.14
N LEU A 119 -1.63 -0.44 4.50
CA LEU A 119 -2.51 0.20 3.52
C LEU A 119 -1.86 0.14 2.15
N LEU A 120 -2.63 -0.24 1.14
CA LEU A 120 -2.28 -0.15 -0.27
C LEU A 120 -3.20 0.85 -0.96
N VAL A 121 -2.63 1.76 -1.73
CA VAL A 121 -3.35 2.76 -2.51
C VAL A 121 -2.94 2.60 -3.97
N TYR A 122 -3.88 2.20 -4.82
CA TYR A 122 -3.63 1.90 -6.21
C TYR A 122 -3.91 3.09 -7.13
N MET A 123 -3.11 3.20 -8.21
CA MET A 123 -3.08 4.39 -9.07
C MET A 123 -2.95 4.09 -10.56
N ASN A 124 -3.35 2.89 -11.01
CA ASN A 124 -3.39 2.60 -12.43
C ASN A 124 -4.70 3.10 -13.03
N ASP A 125 -4.66 3.70 -14.20
CA ASP A 125 -5.84 4.24 -14.88
C ASP A 125 -6.80 3.14 -15.31
N ALA A 126 -6.27 2.04 -15.83
CA ALA A 126 -6.98 0.83 -16.19
C ALA A 126 -6.18 -0.40 -15.75
N TRP A 127 -6.83 -1.55 -15.72
CA TRP A 127 -6.17 -2.82 -15.45
C TRP A 127 -6.69 -3.89 -16.40
N ASP A 128 -5.95 -4.11 -17.48
CA ASP A 128 -6.36 -4.99 -18.58
C ASP A 128 -5.88 -6.44 -18.38
N ALA A 129 -4.97 -6.69 -17.42
CA ALA A 129 -4.56 -8.05 -17.09
C ALA A 129 -5.70 -8.79 -16.38
N PRO A 130 -6.20 -9.93 -16.92
CA PRO A 130 -7.41 -10.58 -16.42
C PRO A 130 -7.32 -11.00 -14.95
N ALA A 131 -6.23 -11.64 -14.53
CA ALA A 131 -6.03 -12.13 -13.17
C ALA A 131 -4.73 -11.61 -12.55
N ALA A 132 -3.65 -11.49 -13.34
CA ALA A 132 -2.31 -11.16 -12.87
C ALA A 132 -2.25 -9.75 -12.24
N GLY A 133 -1.46 -9.61 -11.18
CA GLY A 133 -1.21 -8.33 -10.52
C GLY A 133 -2.34 -7.78 -9.64
N ARG A 134 -3.52 -8.41 -9.60
CA ARG A 134 -4.62 -8.06 -8.69
C ARG A 134 -4.35 -8.67 -7.33
N LEU A 135 -4.39 -7.85 -6.29
CA LEU A 135 -4.20 -8.36 -4.94
C LEU A 135 -5.35 -9.29 -4.55
N ARG A 136 -5.02 -10.47 -4.08
CA ARG A 136 -5.98 -11.43 -3.53
C ARG A 136 -5.74 -11.64 -2.05
N VAL A 137 -6.82 -11.64 -1.28
CA VAL A 137 -6.86 -12.11 0.10
C VAL A 137 -7.18 -13.60 0.06
N LEU A 138 -6.32 -14.41 0.64
CA LEU A 138 -6.34 -15.86 0.47
C LEU A 138 -6.79 -16.56 1.75
N TYR A 139 -7.38 -17.72 1.59
CA TYR A 139 -7.78 -18.56 2.73
C TYR A 139 -6.59 -19.24 3.39
N ASP A 140 -5.54 -19.51 2.62
CA ASP A 140 -4.30 -20.12 3.10
C ASP A 140 -3.07 -19.62 2.32
N GLY A 141 -1.89 -20.11 2.68
CA GLY A 141 -0.62 -19.69 2.09
C GLY A 141 -0.15 -20.52 0.89
N ARG A 142 -1.02 -21.29 0.23
CA ARG A 142 -0.60 -22.28 -0.77
C ARG A 142 -0.90 -21.86 -2.20
N ASN A 143 -2.11 -21.37 -2.43
CA ASN A 143 -2.61 -21.11 -3.77
C ASN A 143 -3.27 -19.74 -3.86
N TYR A 144 -3.28 -19.16 -5.09
CA TYR A 144 -4.04 -17.94 -5.36
C TYR A 144 -5.55 -18.19 -5.49
N GLU A 145 -5.96 -19.43 -5.62
CA GLU A 145 -7.37 -19.87 -5.72
C GLU A 145 -7.66 -21.03 -4.73
N PRO A 146 -8.85 -21.08 -4.10
CA PRO A 146 -9.83 -20.01 -4.10
C PRO A 146 -9.39 -18.81 -3.27
N PHE A 147 -9.87 -17.62 -3.59
CA PHE A 147 -9.61 -16.41 -2.81
C PHE A 147 -10.89 -15.88 -2.16
N ALA A 148 -10.70 -15.12 -1.09
CA ALA A 148 -11.80 -14.49 -0.35
C ALA A 148 -12.23 -13.16 -0.98
N VAL A 149 -11.24 -12.36 -1.42
CA VAL A 149 -11.44 -11.04 -2.03
C VAL A 149 -10.35 -10.80 -3.05
N GLU A 150 -10.71 -10.23 -4.19
CA GLU A 150 -9.78 -9.68 -5.16
C GLU A 150 -9.92 -8.16 -5.20
N VAL A 151 -8.80 -7.46 -5.15
CA VAL A 151 -8.72 -6.00 -5.13
C VAL A 151 -8.11 -5.51 -6.43
N PRO A 152 -8.87 -4.81 -7.28
CA PRO A 152 -8.34 -4.28 -8.53
C PRO A 152 -7.32 -3.16 -8.24
N PRO A 153 -6.17 -3.14 -8.93
CA PRO A 153 -5.15 -2.11 -8.71
C PRO A 153 -5.45 -0.80 -9.46
N THR A 154 -6.71 -0.38 -9.51
CA THR A 154 -7.17 0.80 -10.24
C THR A 154 -7.14 2.07 -9.40
N MET A 155 -7.10 3.22 -10.08
CA MET A 155 -7.01 4.55 -9.48
C MET A 155 -8.05 4.74 -8.38
N GLY A 156 -7.58 5.18 -7.22
CA GLY A 156 -8.42 5.46 -6.06
C GLY A 156 -8.76 4.25 -5.19
N THR A 157 -8.47 3.02 -5.65
CA THR A 157 -8.71 1.83 -4.81
C THR A 157 -7.75 1.83 -3.63
N MET A 158 -8.30 1.79 -2.42
CA MET A 158 -7.57 1.66 -1.16
C MET A 158 -7.93 0.33 -0.52
N PHE A 159 -6.92 -0.39 -0.04
CA PHE A 159 -7.09 -1.63 0.70
C PHE A 159 -6.21 -1.62 1.95
N ALA A 160 -6.84 -1.70 3.12
CA ALA A 160 -6.13 -1.72 4.40
C ALA A 160 -6.44 -3.00 5.17
N PHE A 161 -5.42 -3.56 5.84
CA PHE A 161 -5.58 -4.75 6.66
C PHE A 161 -4.62 -4.79 7.85
N LEU A 162 -5.10 -5.38 8.95
CA LEU A 162 -4.26 -5.69 10.11
C LEU A 162 -3.37 -6.89 9.82
N ARG A 163 -2.14 -6.80 10.27
CA ARG A 163 -1.21 -7.93 10.26
C ARG A 163 -1.70 -9.04 11.19
N ALA A 164 -1.75 -10.27 10.68
CA ALA A 164 -1.98 -11.48 11.45
C ALA A 164 -1.18 -12.64 10.84
N ASP A 165 -0.98 -13.72 11.61
CA ASP A 165 -0.21 -14.88 11.12
C ASP A 165 -0.93 -15.63 10.00
N ASN A 166 -2.22 -15.40 9.84
CA ASN A 166 -3.07 -15.97 8.80
C ASN A 166 -3.61 -14.93 7.81
N SER A 167 -3.06 -13.72 7.78
CA SER A 167 -3.44 -12.68 6.81
C SER A 167 -2.77 -12.92 5.45
N TRP A 168 -2.99 -14.10 4.88
CA TRP A 168 -2.43 -14.51 3.60
C TRP A 168 -2.93 -13.63 2.47
N HIS A 169 -2.02 -13.12 1.68
CA HIS A 169 -2.33 -12.31 0.51
C HIS A 169 -1.20 -12.39 -0.51
N GLY A 170 -1.52 -12.02 -1.73
CA GLY A 170 -0.56 -11.98 -2.83
C GLY A 170 -1.28 -11.66 -4.13
N HIS A 171 -0.56 -11.70 -5.23
CA HIS A 171 -1.13 -11.61 -6.57
C HIS A 171 -0.36 -12.54 -7.52
N GLU A 172 -1.04 -13.05 -8.51
CA GLU A 172 -0.38 -13.81 -9.57
C GLU A 172 0.75 -12.97 -10.20
N PRO A 173 1.85 -13.60 -10.62
CA PRO A 173 3.00 -12.91 -11.19
C PRO A 173 2.60 -11.95 -12.31
N PHE A 174 3.09 -10.73 -12.23
CA PHE A 174 2.82 -9.67 -13.20
C PHE A 174 4.09 -8.87 -13.48
N GLU A 175 4.39 -8.66 -14.75
CA GLU A 175 5.46 -7.78 -15.20
C GLU A 175 4.87 -6.62 -15.98
N GLY A 176 5.22 -5.39 -15.57
CA GLY A 176 4.69 -4.19 -16.20
C GLY A 176 4.49 -3.04 -15.25
N GLU A 177 3.74 -2.04 -15.69
CA GLU A 177 3.41 -0.88 -14.87
C GLU A 177 2.31 -1.25 -13.86
N ARG A 178 2.65 -1.11 -12.56
CA ARG A 178 1.74 -1.34 -11.44
C ARG A 178 2.01 -0.28 -10.39
N ARG A 179 1.24 0.80 -10.47
CA ARG A 179 1.38 1.95 -9.58
C ARG A 179 0.68 1.70 -8.26
N VAL A 180 1.44 1.70 -7.18
CA VAL A 180 0.92 1.53 -5.83
C VAL A 180 1.76 2.28 -4.81
N VAL A 181 1.09 2.94 -3.89
CA VAL A 181 1.67 3.43 -2.64
C VAL A 181 1.31 2.45 -1.53
N GLN A 182 2.29 2.06 -0.74
CA GLN A 182 2.08 1.26 0.47
C GLN A 182 2.50 2.07 1.68
N VAL A 183 1.59 2.20 2.64
CA VAL A 183 1.90 2.73 3.97
C VAL A 183 1.81 1.60 4.98
N ALA A 184 2.88 1.36 5.73
CA ALA A 184 2.92 0.38 6.79
C ALA A 184 3.10 1.08 8.13
N TRP A 185 2.18 0.88 9.06
CA TRP A 185 2.34 1.25 10.46
C TRP A 185 3.13 0.16 11.17
N LEU A 186 4.22 0.55 11.81
CA LEU A 186 5.17 -0.36 12.45
C LEU A 186 5.01 -0.30 13.97
N LYS A 187 5.43 -1.36 14.66
CA LYS A 187 5.32 -1.47 16.12
C LYS A 187 6.15 -0.44 16.86
N ASP A 188 7.32 -0.10 16.32
CA ASP A 188 8.23 0.85 16.96
C ASP A 188 9.22 1.47 15.96
N ALA A 189 9.94 2.52 16.40
CA ALA A 189 10.89 3.26 15.58
C ALA A 189 12.15 2.44 15.21
N SER A 190 12.55 1.50 16.02
CA SER A 190 13.72 0.65 15.70
C SER A 190 13.46 -0.24 14.48
N GLU A 191 12.23 -0.70 14.33
CA GLU A 191 11.77 -1.43 13.15
C GLU A 191 11.80 -0.56 11.88
N LEU A 192 11.44 0.70 12.00
CA LEU A 192 11.51 1.66 10.89
C LEU A 192 12.97 1.86 10.45
N GLU A 193 13.88 2.12 11.38
CA GLU A 193 15.31 2.31 11.10
C GLU A 193 15.93 1.05 10.48
N ARG A 194 15.62 -0.12 11.04
CA ARG A 194 16.09 -1.41 10.51
C ARG A 194 15.64 -1.63 9.07
N LYS A 195 14.40 -1.31 8.75
CA LYS A 195 13.86 -1.44 7.38
C LYS A 195 14.49 -0.44 6.42
N ARG A 196 14.66 0.82 6.83
CA ARG A 196 15.36 1.84 6.04
C ARG A 196 16.81 1.43 5.77
N LYS A 197 17.55 0.98 6.77
CA LYS A 197 18.93 0.50 6.62
C LYS A 197 19.03 -0.69 5.67
N ARG A 198 18.15 -1.68 5.80
CA ARG A 198 18.10 -2.85 4.92
C ARG A 198 17.84 -2.46 3.47
N ASN A 199 16.92 -1.54 3.21
CA ASN A 199 16.62 -1.07 1.87
C ASN A 199 17.82 -0.35 1.25
N ARG A 200 18.51 0.53 1.99
CA ARG A 200 19.74 1.20 1.54
C ARG A 200 20.85 0.21 1.21
N THR A 201 21.10 -0.77 2.08
CA THR A 201 22.14 -1.79 1.85
C THR A 201 21.81 -2.65 0.63
N ALA A 202 20.58 -3.09 0.47
CA ALA A 202 20.15 -3.87 -0.69
C ALA A 202 20.30 -3.08 -2.00
N GLN A 203 20.10 -1.78 -1.97
CA GLN A 203 20.30 -0.92 -3.14
C GLN A 203 21.77 -0.69 -3.44
N PHE A 204 22.60 -0.46 -2.42
CA PHE A 204 24.04 -0.29 -2.58
C PHE A 204 24.67 -1.54 -3.24
N LEU A 205 24.34 -2.73 -2.74
CA LEU A 205 24.82 -3.99 -3.32
C LEU A 205 24.34 -4.19 -4.77
N LYS A 206 23.09 -3.84 -5.09
CA LYS A 206 22.59 -3.89 -6.48
C LYS A 206 23.27 -2.89 -7.40
N GLY A 207 23.71 -1.75 -6.89
CA GLY A 207 24.47 -0.76 -7.66
C GLY A 207 25.90 -1.22 -7.99
N ILE A 208 26.50 -2.05 -7.15
CA ILE A 208 27.85 -2.58 -7.35
C ILE A 208 27.85 -3.82 -8.26
N PHE A 209 26.88 -4.72 -8.11
CA PHE A 209 26.82 -6.00 -8.83
C PHE A 209 25.86 -6.02 -10.02
N GLY A 210 25.22 -4.90 -10.34
CA GLY A 210 24.23 -4.76 -11.43
C GLY A 210 24.76 -4.03 -12.65
N ARG A 211 26.07 -4.16 -12.94
CA ARG A 211 26.65 -3.76 -14.22
C ARG A 211 26.93 -4.97 -15.07
#